data_0bcb56de6909018efa0a956d163e83a8
#
_entry.id   0bcb56de6909018efa0a956d163e83a8
#
_cell.length_a   1.000
_cell.length_b   1.000
_cell.length_c   1.000
_cell.angle_alpha   90.00
_cell.angle_beta   90.00
_cell.angle_gamma   90.00
#
_symmetry.space_group_name_H-M   'P 1'
#
loop_
_entity.id
_entity.type
_entity.pdbx_description
1 polymer ?
#
loop_
_entity_poly.entity_id
_entity_poly.type
_entity_poly.pdbx_seq_one_letter_code
_entity_poly.pdbx_strand_id
1 'polypeptide(L)'
;MIPYIAKIDSAVVFTNNLEIAVSAIKQGICTHCVGGSSINGSVSLGGSQAYKALSDISVDIMFFSSQSLSIDGMISDSTEEENYVRSVMLERANKTVFLCDSTKFNTKSLYTLSSLDCIDYAVFDRDFEGLVTKATLI
;
A
#
# COMPACT_ATOMS: atom_id res chain seq x y z
N MET A 1 8.13 -4.02 9.14
CA MET A 1 8.07 -2.58 8.84
C MET A 1 7.84 -1.74 10.10
N ILE A 2 6.73 -1.86 10.83
CA ILE A 2 6.40 -1.02 12.01
C ILE A 2 7.53 -0.86 13.04
N PRO A 3 8.27 -1.92 13.46
CA PRO A 3 9.38 -1.75 14.40
C PRO A 3 10.54 -0.86 13.92
N TYR A 4 10.66 -0.70 12.61
CA TYR A 4 11.67 0.22 12.03
C TYR A 4 11.16 1.66 12.00
N ILE A 5 9.88 1.87 11.71
CA ILE A 5 9.22 3.19 11.75
C ILE A 5 9.24 3.74 13.18
N ALA A 6 9.08 2.91 14.20
CA ALA A 6 9.15 3.29 15.60
C ALA A 6 10.51 3.89 16.04
N LYS A 7 11.55 3.74 15.23
CA LYS A 7 12.88 4.35 15.48
C LYS A 7 13.02 5.74 14.87
N ILE A 8 12.03 6.19 14.14
CA ILE A 8 12.01 7.52 13.50
C ILE A 8 11.30 8.49 14.43
N ASP A 9 12.02 9.48 14.94
CA ASP A 9 11.46 10.50 15.79
C ASP A 9 10.31 11.25 15.07
N SER A 10 9.20 11.45 15.80
CA SER A 10 8.01 12.16 15.29
C SER A 10 7.32 11.51 14.10
N ALA A 11 7.53 10.20 13.86
CA ALA A 11 6.80 9.48 12.83
C ALA A 11 5.29 9.46 13.13
N VAL A 12 4.48 9.68 12.09
CA VAL A 12 3.02 9.57 12.15
C VAL A 12 2.59 8.54 11.12
N VAL A 13 1.75 7.59 11.52
CA VAL A 13 1.23 6.53 10.66
C VAL A 13 -0.23 6.78 10.36
N PHE A 14 -0.58 6.85 9.07
CA PHE A 14 -1.94 6.77 8.57
C PHE A 14 -2.16 5.39 7.96
N THR A 15 -3.23 4.71 8.35
CA THR A 15 -3.51 3.36 7.84
C THR A 15 -5.00 3.04 7.82
N ASN A 16 -5.42 2.27 6.82
CA ASN A 16 -6.74 1.67 6.77
C ASN A 16 -6.75 0.22 7.28
N ASN A 17 -5.60 -0.30 7.75
CA ASN A 17 -5.47 -1.68 8.23
C ASN A 17 -5.42 -1.70 9.76
N LEU A 18 -6.36 -2.44 10.37
CA LEU A 18 -6.51 -2.52 11.84
C LEU A 18 -5.30 -3.16 12.53
N GLU A 19 -4.67 -4.18 11.93
CA GLU A 19 -3.49 -4.84 12.51
C GLU A 19 -2.29 -3.90 12.51
N ILE A 20 -2.10 -3.15 11.42
CA ILE A 20 -1.06 -2.13 11.33
C ILE A 20 -1.30 -1.04 12.38
N ALA A 21 -2.55 -0.56 12.53
CA ALA A 21 -2.90 0.44 13.52
C ALA A 21 -2.56 -0.03 14.94
N VAL A 22 -3.01 -1.23 15.31
CA VAL A 22 -2.72 -1.82 16.63
C VAL A 22 -1.22 -2.01 16.85
N SER A 23 -0.50 -2.48 15.84
CA SER A 23 0.95 -2.68 15.92
C SER A 23 1.69 -1.35 16.13
N ALA A 24 1.32 -0.31 15.39
CA ALA A 24 1.92 1.02 15.50
C ALA A 24 1.67 1.67 16.87
N ILE A 25 0.42 1.60 17.37
CA ILE A 25 0.04 2.10 18.69
C ILE A 25 0.84 1.40 19.80
N LYS A 26 0.99 0.07 19.73
CA LYS A 26 1.80 -0.70 20.71
C LYS A 26 3.27 -0.31 20.71
N GLN A 27 3.78 0.25 19.62
CA GLN A 27 5.15 0.75 19.48
C GLN A 27 5.28 2.24 19.86
N GLY A 28 4.20 2.87 20.33
CA GLY A 28 4.19 4.28 20.74
C GLY A 28 4.17 5.27 19.58
N ILE A 29 3.86 4.84 18.34
CA ILE A 29 3.80 5.71 17.18
C ILE A 29 2.46 6.45 17.16
N CYS A 30 2.47 7.75 16.92
CA CYS A 30 1.26 8.52 16.64
C CYS A 30 0.54 7.92 15.43
N THR A 31 -0.68 7.42 15.62
CA THR A 31 -1.36 6.60 14.61
C THR A 31 -2.77 7.10 14.36
N HIS A 32 -3.08 7.35 13.09
CA HIS A 32 -4.40 7.64 12.58
C HIS A 32 -4.92 6.44 11.80
N CYS A 33 -5.88 5.72 12.38
CA CYS A 33 -6.62 4.69 11.65
C CYS A 33 -7.80 5.36 10.93
N VAL A 34 -7.86 5.24 9.60
CA VAL A 34 -9.01 5.75 8.86
C VAL A 34 -10.25 4.91 9.18
N GLY A 35 -11.37 5.57 9.34
CA GLY A 35 -12.64 4.91 9.60
C GLY A 35 -13.16 4.17 8.36
N GLY A 36 -14.37 3.62 8.47
CA GLY A 36 -15.05 2.95 7.38
C GLY A 36 -15.56 1.57 7.75
N SER A 37 -15.94 0.80 6.74
CA SER A 37 -16.42 -0.57 6.87
C SER A 37 -15.32 -1.57 6.52
N SER A 38 -15.34 -2.75 7.13
CA SER A 38 -14.45 -3.85 6.76
C SER A 38 -14.66 -4.25 5.31
N ILE A 39 -13.59 -4.35 4.54
CA ILE A 39 -13.63 -4.80 3.15
C ILE A 39 -13.66 -6.33 3.14
N ASN A 40 -14.76 -6.91 2.66
CA ASN A 40 -14.94 -8.37 2.52
C ASN A 40 -14.59 -9.17 3.79
N GLY A 41 -14.89 -8.63 4.98
CA GLY A 41 -14.57 -9.28 6.25
C GLY A 41 -13.08 -9.30 6.60
N SER A 42 -12.24 -8.57 5.87
CA SER A 42 -10.82 -8.42 6.18
C SER A 42 -10.59 -7.41 7.30
N VAL A 43 -9.35 -7.29 7.74
CA VAL A 43 -8.90 -6.26 8.70
C VAL A 43 -8.63 -4.91 8.04
N SER A 44 -8.91 -4.78 6.74
CA SER A 44 -8.78 -3.52 6.00
C SER A 44 -10.12 -2.78 5.94
N LEU A 45 -10.08 -1.48 6.11
CA LEU A 45 -11.25 -0.60 6.09
C LEU A 45 -11.35 0.15 4.77
N GLY A 46 -12.58 0.37 4.30
CA GLY A 46 -12.89 1.09 3.08
C GLY A 46 -14.24 1.80 3.16
N GLY A 47 -14.77 2.20 2.01
CA GLY A 47 -16.03 2.92 1.90
C GLY A 47 -15.86 4.44 1.98
N SER A 48 -16.96 5.18 1.83
CA SER A 48 -16.96 6.63 1.66
C SER A 48 -16.27 7.40 2.78
N GLN A 49 -16.34 6.93 4.02
CA GLN A 49 -15.68 7.56 5.17
C GLN A 49 -14.15 7.43 5.07
N ALA A 50 -13.65 6.24 4.70
CA ALA A 50 -12.21 6.02 4.51
C ALA A 50 -11.69 6.89 3.36
N TYR A 51 -12.41 6.93 2.24
CA TYR A 51 -12.03 7.74 1.07
C TYR A 51 -11.94 9.22 1.40
N LYS A 52 -12.95 9.75 2.10
CA LYS A 52 -12.94 11.16 2.53
C LYS A 52 -11.77 11.46 3.45
N ALA A 53 -11.54 10.64 4.46
CA ALA A 53 -10.43 10.83 5.39
C ALA A 53 -9.06 10.80 4.68
N LEU A 54 -8.86 9.89 3.72
CA LEU A 54 -7.63 9.79 2.95
C LEU A 54 -7.46 10.95 1.96
N SER A 55 -8.54 11.47 1.38
CA SER A 55 -8.48 12.57 0.41
C SER A 55 -8.03 13.89 1.04
N ASP A 56 -8.22 14.06 2.36
CA ASP A 56 -7.92 15.29 3.08
C ASP A 56 -6.49 15.33 3.67
N ILE A 57 -5.68 14.27 3.44
CA ILE A 57 -4.30 14.18 3.95
C ILE A 57 -3.29 14.18 2.81
N SER A 58 -2.04 14.51 3.14
CA SER A 58 -0.86 14.27 2.31
C SER A 58 0.20 13.62 3.17
N VAL A 59 0.90 12.63 2.62
CA VAL A 59 1.92 11.86 3.33
C VAL A 59 3.26 11.91 2.59
N ASP A 60 4.36 11.81 3.34
CA ASP A 60 5.70 11.83 2.76
C ASP A 60 5.98 10.55 1.99
N ILE A 61 5.53 9.41 2.52
CA ILE A 61 5.79 8.11 1.92
C ILE A 61 4.62 7.16 2.15
N MET A 62 4.22 6.45 1.09
CA MET A 62 3.25 5.36 1.13
C MET A 62 3.94 4.02 0.92
N PHE A 63 3.71 3.10 1.84
CA PHE A 63 4.05 1.69 1.66
C PHE A 63 2.77 0.91 1.35
N PHE A 64 2.77 0.14 0.28
CA PHE A 64 1.61 -0.66 -0.09
C PHE A 64 2.01 -2.00 -0.71
N SER A 65 1.07 -2.90 -0.74
CA SER A 65 1.14 -4.17 -1.47
C SER A 65 -0.16 -4.36 -2.24
N SER A 66 -0.15 -5.29 -3.18
CA SER A 66 -1.32 -5.72 -3.95
C SER A 66 -1.38 -7.24 -4.03
N GLN A 67 -2.36 -7.79 -4.72
CA GLN A 67 -2.44 -9.23 -4.92
C GLN A 67 -1.58 -9.75 -6.08
N SER A 68 -1.32 -8.91 -7.08
CA SER A 68 -0.71 -9.38 -8.33
C SER A 68 0.23 -8.34 -8.93
N LEU A 69 1.34 -8.82 -9.46
CA LEU A 69 2.28 -8.08 -10.31
C LEU A 69 2.55 -8.92 -11.56
N SER A 70 2.16 -8.40 -12.73
CA SER A 70 2.43 -9.05 -14.00
C SER A 70 3.82 -8.73 -14.55
N ILE A 71 4.30 -9.54 -15.50
CA ILE A 71 5.63 -9.36 -16.13
C ILE A 71 5.76 -8.03 -16.88
N ASP A 72 4.64 -7.46 -17.33
CA ASP A 72 4.57 -6.14 -17.97
C ASP A 72 4.46 -4.98 -16.95
N GLY A 73 4.68 -5.28 -15.66
CA GLY A 73 4.72 -4.28 -14.59
C GLY A 73 3.36 -3.75 -14.14
N MET A 74 2.25 -4.42 -14.49
CA MET A 74 0.93 -4.00 -14.03
C MET A 74 0.63 -4.55 -12.64
N ILE A 75 0.29 -3.64 -11.72
CA ILE A 75 -0.12 -3.92 -10.34
C ILE A 75 -1.64 -4.03 -10.31
N SER A 76 -2.18 -5.10 -9.75
CA SER A 76 -3.63 -5.34 -9.72
C SER A 76 -4.12 -6.03 -8.46
N ASP A 77 -5.41 -5.87 -8.18
CA ASP A 77 -6.13 -6.42 -7.03
C ASP A 77 -7.41 -7.17 -7.43
N SER A 78 -7.91 -8.01 -6.52
CA SER A 78 -9.12 -8.81 -6.77
C SER A 78 -10.42 -8.08 -6.45
N THR A 79 -10.39 -7.00 -5.67
CA THR A 79 -11.56 -6.25 -5.24
C THR A 79 -11.48 -4.78 -5.63
N GLU A 80 -12.62 -4.24 -6.03
CA GLU A 80 -12.74 -2.84 -6.42
C GLU A 80 -12.49 -1.89 -5.22
N GLU A 81 -13.02 -2.25 -4.06
CA GLU A 81 -12.90 -1.44 -2.85
C GLU A 81 -11.45 -1.28 -2.39
N GLU A 82 -10.66 -2.37 -2.37
CA GLU A 82 -9.24 -2.30 -2.01
C GLU A 82 -8.45 -1.48 -3.04
N ASN A 83 -8.75 -1.72 -4.32
CA ASN A 83 -8.12 -0.99 -5.42
C ASN A 83 -8.38 0.52 -5.31
N TYR A 84 -9.63 0.90 -5.01
CA TYR A 84 -10.02 2.31 -4.88
C TYR A 84 -9.36 2.99 -3.67
N VAL A 85 -9.31 2.34 -2.50
CA VAL A 85 -8.58 2.86 -1.33
C VAL A 85 -7.12 3.13 -1.69
N ARG A 86 -6.45 2.17 -2.33
CA ARG A 86 -5.04 2.32 -2.72
C ARG A 86 -4.83 3.42 -3.75
N SER A 87 -5.74 3.59 -4.71
CA SER A 87 -5.63 4.67 -5.70
C SER A 87 -5.69 6.04 -5.05
N VAL A 88 -6.63 6.25 -4.09
CA VAL A 88 -6.70 7.50 -3.32
C VAL A 88 -5.41 7.73 -2.53
N MET A 89 -4.87 6.70 -1.89
CA MET A 89 -3.61 6.81 -1.13
C MET A 89 -2.42 7.15 -2.03
N LEU A 90 -2.33 6.55 -3.23
CA LEU A 90 -1.26 6.83 -4.20
C LEU A 90 -1.26 8.30 -4.64
N GLU A 91 -2.43 8.90 -4.85
CA GLU A 91 -2.56 10.30 -5.22
C GLU A 91 -2.13 11.28 -4.12
N ARG A 92 -2.05 10.83 -2.87
CA ARG A 92 -1.75 11.64 -1.67
C ARG A 92 -0.33 11.46 -1.13
N ALA A 93 0.47 10.60 -1.74
CA ALA A 93 1.83 10.31 -1.32
C ALA A 93 2.87 11.08 -2.15
N ASN A 94 3.87 11.67 -1.49
CA ASN A 94 5.00 12.29 -2.16
C ASN A 94 5.97 11.24 -2.74
N LYS A 95 6.08 10.08 -2.06
CA LYS A 95 6.87 8.92 -2.48
C LYS A 95 6.08 7.64 -2.28
N THR A 96 6.29 6.68 -3.17
CA THR A 96 5.58 5.41 -3.18
C THR A 96 6.54 4.24 -3.13
N VAL A 97 6.27 3.27 -2.27
CA VAL A 97 7.05 2.04 -2.12
C VAL A 97 6.12 0.83 -2.24
N PHE A 98 6.29 0.08 -3.30
CA PHE A 98 5.57 -1.16 -3.53
C PHE A 98 6.31 -2.34 -2.89
N LEU A 99 5.63 -3.08 -2.02
CA LEU A 99 6.15 -4.28 -1.36
C LEU A 99 5.52 -5.51 -1.98
N CYS A 100 6.30 -6.37 -2.59
CA CYS A 100 5.78 -7.52 -3.31
C CYS A 100 6.64 -8.75 -3.09
N ASP A 101 6.05 -9.80 -2.54
CA ASP A 101 6.70 -11.10 -2.49
C ASP A 101 6.49 -11.87 -3.79
N SER A 102 7.38 -12.81 -4.04
CA SER A 102 7.45 -13.57 -5.29
C SER A 102 6.24 -14.48 -5.57
N THR A 103 5.39 -14.72 -4.58
CA THR A 103 4.14 -15.49 -4.81
C THR A 103 3.15 -14.73 -5.69
N LYS A 104 3.32 -13.41 -5.80
CA LYS A 104 2.47 -12.49 -6.57
C LYS A 104 3.01 -12.21 -7.97
N PHE A 105 4.21 -12.73 -8.29
CA PHE A 105 4.85 -12.51 -9.59
C PHE A 105 4.13 -13.23 -10.73
N ASN A 106 4.11 -12.58 -11.88
CA ASN A 106 3.51 -13.07 -13.13
C ASN A 106 2.04 -13.49 -12.97
N THR A 107 1.31 -12.79 -12.12
CA THR A 107 -0.13 -12.96 -11.92
C THR A 107 -0.87 -11.69 -12.29
N LYS A 108 -2.16 -11.82 -12.62
CA LYS A 108 -3.06 -10.70 -12.91
C LYS A 108 -4.36 -10.89 -12.14
N SER A 109 -4.82 -9.82 -11.53
CA SER A 109 -6.11 -9.74 -10.87
C SER A 109 -7.06 -8.83 -11.68
N LEU A 110 -8.33 -8.80 -11.28
CA LEU A 110 -9.39 -8.18 -12.07
C LEU A 110 -9.25 -6.66 -12.19
N TYR A 111 -8.87 -5.99 -11.11
CA TYR A 111 -8.81 -4.53 -11.03
C TYR A 111 -7.38 -4.03 -11.10
N THR A 112 -7.04 -3.33 -12.18
CA THR A 112 -5.73 -2.70 -12.33
C THR A 112 -5.64 -1.48 -11.43
N LEU A 113 -4.58 -1.39 -10.61
CA LEU A 113 -4.29 -0.26 -9.74
C LEU A 113 -3.39 0.77 -10.42
N SER A 114 -2.23 0.34 -10.88
CA SER A 114 -1.20 1.21 -11.44
C SER A 114 -0.21 0.41 -12.28
N SER A 115 0.63 1.12 -13.01
CA SER A 115 1.88 0.55 -13.56
C SER A 115 3.00 0.73 -12.54
N LEU A 116 3.89 -0.25 -12.44
CA LEU A 116 5.10 -0.18 -11.62
C LEU A 116 6.00 1.00 -12.06
N ASP A 117 5.94 1.40 -13.32
CA ASP A 117 6.66 2.59 -13.84
C ASP A 117 6.20 3.93 -13.23
N CYS A 118 5.03 3.94 -12.59
CA CYS A 118 4.48 5.09 -11.86
C CYS A 118 4.83 5.07 -10.36
N ILE A 119 5.59 4.06 -9.90
CA ILE A 119 6.00 3.87 -8.51
C ILE A 119 7.47 4.23 -8.37
N ASP A 120 7.83 4.94 -7.28
CA ASP A 120 9.22 5.36 -7.07
C ASP A 120 10.15 4.19 -6.73
N TYR A 121 9.71 3.31 -5.82
CA TYR A 121 10.51 2.18 -5.33
C TYR A 121 9.70 0.90 -5.29
N ALA A 122 10.36 -0.23 -5.58
CA ALA A 122 9.79 -1.55 -5.39
C ALA A 122 10.76 -2.44 -4.61
N VAL A 123 10.23 -3.12 -3.60
CA VAL A 123 10.98 -4.06 -2.76
C VAL A 123 10.44 -5.45 -3.00
N PHE A 124 11.33 -6.35 -3.41
CA PHE A 124 11.02 -7.74 -3.70
C PHE A 124 11.82 -8.66 -2.78
N ASP A 125 11.30 -9.86 -2.51
CA ASP A 125 12.00 -10.90 -1.77
C ASP A 125 13.01 -11.67 -2.64
N ARG A 126 12.91 -11.53 -3.98
CA ARG A 126 13.86 -12.07 -4.97
C ARG A 126 13.68 -11.36 -6.31
N ASP A 127 14.64 -11.54 -7.20
CA ASP A 127 14.57 -11.00 -8.56
C ASP A 127 13.35 -11.51 -9.32
N PHE A 128 12.73 -10.63 -10.09
CA PHE A 128 11.67 -10.95 -11.03
C PHE A 128 12.25 -10.95 -12.45
N GLU A 129 12.68 -12.12 -12.92
CA GLU A 129 13.30 -12.28 -14.24
C GLU A 129 12.38 -11.79 -15.36
N GLY A 130 12.92 -10.98 -16.25
CA GLY A 130 12.22 -10.43 -17.41
C GLY A 130 11.35 -9.19 -17.09
N LEU A 131 11.24 -8.77 -15.83
CA LEU A 131 10.57 -7.52 -15.49
C LEU A 131 11.42 -6.34 -15.96
N VAL A 132 10.80 -5.42 -16.69
CA VAL A 132 11.40 -4.12 -17.06
C VAL A 132 10.57 -3.02 -16.45
N THR A 133 11.19 -2.14 -15.67
CA THR A 133 10.49 -1.04 -14.98
C THR A 133 11.42 0.17 -14.78
N LYS A 134 10.81 1.35 -14.63
CA LYS A 134 11.49 2.59 -14.22
C LYS A 134 11.59 2.75 -12.71
N ALA A 135 10.82 1.96 -11.93
CA ALA A 135 10.91 1.98 -10.48
C ALA A 135 12.31 1.57 -10.01
N THR A 136 12.79 2.20 -8.94
CA THR A 136 14.03 1.79 -8.29
C THR A 136 13.79 0.49 -7.53
N LEU A 137 14.44 -0.59 -7.94
CA LEU A 137 14.36 -1.89 -7.26
C LEU A 137 15.32 -1.92 -6.06
N ILE A 138 14.84 -2.42 -4.91
CA ILE A 138 15.56 -2.56 -3.64
C ILE A 138 15.51 -4.01 -3.16
#